data_426935d11cb0d8730422349d55882121
#
_entry.id   426935d11cb0d8730422349d55882121
#
_cell.length_a   1.000
_cell.length_b   1.000
_cell.length_c   1.000
_cell.angle_alpha   90.00
_cell.angle_beta   90.00
_cell.angle_gamma   90.00
#
_symmetry.space_group_name_H-M   'P 1'
#
loop_
_entity.id
_entity.type
_entity.pdbx_description
1 polymer ?
#
loop_
_entity_poly.entity_id
_entity_poly.type
_entity_poly.pdbx_seq_one_letter_code
_entity_poly.pdbx_strand_id
1 'polypeptide(L)'
;AIDGSKFKAVNNRDRNFTSAKLQRRMEEIESSINRYLTELDTADRQEPAVAQARSERLQDKIATLKAQMKELQAIEVQLNATPDKQISLTDPDARSMKTRGTGIVGYNVQTAVDAKHHLIVAHEVTNIGIDRDQRSSIAKSEPAAMGVADLTVIADRGYFKGEEILACHEAGIHAIVPKTTTSGAKAAGRFDRADFIYDAEKNEYCCPAGDHLIWRY
;
A
#
# COMPACT_ATOMS: atom_id res chain seq x y z
N ALA A 1 19.13 10.68 11.24
CA ALA A 1 18.57 10.25 9.94
C ALA A 1 17.31 9.46 10.17
N ILE A 2 16.32 9.60 9.29
CA ILE A 2 15.05 8.84 9.33
C ILE A 2 15.00 7.89 8.13
N ASP A 3 14.60 6.65 8.39
CA ASP A 3 14.37 5.63 7.36
C ASP A 3 13.22 4.68 7.77
N GLY A 4 12.52 4.14 6.77
CA GLY A 4 11.40 3.22 6.94
C GLY A 4 11.75 1.81 6.44
N SER A 5 11.47 0.82 7.28
CA SER A 5 11.64 -0.59 6.93
C SER A 5 10.33 -1.36 7.06
N LYS A 6 10.02 -2.20 6.06
CA LYS A 6 8.79 -2.98 6.04
C LYS A 6 9.01 -4.37 6.58
N PHE A 7 8.29 -4.72 7.63
CA PHE A 7 8.37 -6.01 8.31
C PHE A 7 7.11 -6.83 8.03
N LYS A 8 7.34 -8.08 7.64
CA LYS A 8 6.24 -9.02 7.41
C LYS A 8 5.62 -9.41 8.75
N ALA A 9 4.31 -9.26 8.88
CA ALA A 9 3.55 -9.76 10.01
C ALA A 9 3.45 -11.30 9.99
N VAL A 10 3.07 -11.88 11.12
CA VAL A 10 2.68 -13.29 11.19
C VAL A 10 1.34 -13.43 10.47
N ASN A 11 1.36 -13.69 9.19
CA ASN A 11 0.16 -13.84 8.38
C ASN A 11 0.27 -14.98 7.37
N ASN A 12 -0.89 -15.45 6.95
CA ASN A 12 -1.02 -16.33 5.80
C ASN A 12 -1.46 -15.50 4.59
N ARG A 13 -0.70 -15.57 3.49
CA ARG A 13 -1.01 -14.86 2.25
C ARG A 13 -2.43 -15.12 1.75
N ASP A 14 -2.93 -16.35 1.93
CA ASP A 14 -4.25 -16.74 1.45
C ASP A 14 -5.38 -16.20 2.33
N ARG A 15 -5.08 -15.78 3.55
CA ARG A 15 -6.03 -15.19 4.50
C ARG A 15 -6.00 -13.66 4.53
N ASN A 16 -5.33 -13.02 3.59
CA ASN A 16 -5.34 -11.58 3.40
C ASN A 16 -6.14 -11.23 2.14
N PHE A 17 -7.18 -10.42 2.29
CA PHE A 17 -8.12 -10.07 1.25
C PHE A 17 -8.11 -8.58 0.94
N THR A 18 -8.13 -8.28 -0.36
CA THR A 18 -8.51 -7.00 -0.93
C THR A 18 -9.76 -7.23 -1.77
N SER A 19 -10.53 -6.18 -2.09
CA SER A 19 -11.76 -6.32 -2.89
C SER A 19 -11.52 -7.09 -4.19
N ALA A 20 -10.46 -6.76 -4.92
CA ALA A 20 -10.13 -7.43 -6.19
C ALA A 20 -9.76 -8.91 -6.01
N LYS A 21 -9.03 -9.26 -4.94
CA LYS A 21 -8.65 -10.66 -4.67
C LYS A 21 -9.86 -11.47 -4.23
N LEU A 22 -10.73 -10.87 -3.42
CA LEU A 22 -11.95 -11.53 -2.94
C LEU A 22 -12.89 -11.83 -4.10
N GLN A 23 -13.18 -10.84 -4.93
CA GLN A 23 -14.04 -10.99 -6.10
C GLN A 23 -13.53 -12.07 -7.05
N ARG A 24 -12.25 -12.05 -7.41
CA ARG A 24 -11.65 -13.07 -8.26
C ARG A 24 -11.82 -14.47 -7.68
N ARG A 25 -11.64 -14.64 -6.35
CA ARG A 25 -11.79 -15.96 -5.72
C ARG A 25 -13.25 -16.43 -5.70
N MET A 26 -14.19 -15.51 -5.54
CA MET A 26 -15.62 -15.83 -5.64
C MET A 26 -16.00 -16.28 -7.07
N GLU A 27 -15.52 -15.59 -8.09
CA GLU A 27 -15.71 -15.95 -9.50
C GLU A 27 -15.11 -17.33 -9.84
N GLU A 28 -13.91 -17.64 -9.32
CA GLU A 28 -13.25 -18.94 -9.48
C GLU A 28 -14.09 -20.09 -8.86
N ILE A 29 -14.66 -19.84 -7.66
CA ILE A 29 -15.53 -20.82 -6.98
C ILE A 29 -16.85 -21.00 -7.74
N GLU A 30 -17.49 -19.92 -8.18
CA GLU A 30 -18.71 -19.96 -8.95
C GLU A 30 -18.55 -20.73 -10.27
N SER A 31 -17.48 -20.43 -10.99
CA SER A 31 -17.11 -21.17 -12.20
C SER A 31 -16.90 -22.67 -11.93
N SER A 32 -16.27 -23.01 -10.80
CA SER A 32 -16.06 -24.41 -10.41
C SER A 32 -17.37 -25.12 -10.04
N ILE A 33 -18.29 -24.43 -9.34
CA ILE A 33 -19.62 -24.97 -9.04
C ILE A 33 -20.40 -25.26 -10.33
N ASN A 34 -20.41 -24.30 -11.27
CA ASN A 34 -21.11 -24.46 -12.54
C ASN A 34 -20.55 -25.61 -13.35
N ARG A 35 -19.23 -25.79 -13.39
CA ARG A 35 -18.59 -26.93 -14.03
C ARG A 35 -19.01 -28.26 -13.40
N TYR A 36 -19.01 -28.36 -12.06
CA TYR A 36 -19.41 -29.58 -11.37
C TYR A 36 -20.91 -29.88 -11.50
N LEU A 37 -21.78 -28.87 -11.59
CA LEU A 37 -23.19 -29.06 -11.91
C LEU A 37 -23.36 -29.64 -13.31
N THR A 38 -22.64 -29.12 -14.31
CA THR A 38 -22.67 -29.71 -15.68
C THR A 38 -22.15 -31.12 -15.70
N GLU A 39 -21.09 -31.45 -14.94
CA GLU A 39 -20.60 -32.83 -14.81
C GLU A 39 -21.61 -33.73 -14.12
N LEU A 40 -22.38 -33.25 -13.16
CA LEU A 40 -23.44 -33.98 -12.48
C LEU A 40 -24.56 -34.34 -13.44
N ASP A 41 -25.04 -33.40 -14.25
CA ASP A 41 -26.08 -33.64 -15.28
C ASP A 41 -25.65 -34.66 -16.32
N THR A 42 -24.34 -34.75 -16.60
CA THR A 42 -23.82 -35.78 -17.54
C THR A 42 -23.60 -37.14 -16.88
N ALA A 43 -23.32 -37.16 -15.57
CA ALA A 43 -23.13 -38.42 -14.82
C ALA A 43 -24.42 -39.23 -14.72
N ASP A 44 -25.58 -38.61 -14.63
CA ASP A 44 -26.90 -39.27 -14.58
C ASP A 44 -27.25 -40.07 -15.84
N ARG A 45 -26.46 -39.95 -16.90
CA ARG A 45 -26.65 -40.70 -18.18
C ARG A 45 -25.78 -41.96 -18.27
N GLN A 46 -25.05 -42.34 -17.22
CA GLN A 46 -24.14 -43.51 -17.19
C GLN A 46 -24.73 -44.71 -16.42
N GLU A 47 -24.02 -45.85 -16.39
CA GLU A 47 -24.43 -47.03 -15.66
C GLU A 47 -24.69 -46.76 -14.17
N PRO A 48 -25.78 -47.29 -13.55
CA PRO A 48 -26.30 -46.81 -12.27
C PRO A 48 -25.31 -46.85 -11.09
N ALA A 49 -24.51 -47.90 -10.97
CA ALA A 49 -23.61 -48.06 -9.81
C ALA A 49 -22.40 -47.12 -9.85
N VAL A 50 -21.86 -46.82 -11.04
CA VAL A 50 -20.73 -45.90 -11.23
C VAL A 50 -21.21 -44.43 -11.17
N ALA A 51 -22.41 -44.21 -11.75
CA ALA A 51 -23.06 -42.88 -11.72
C ALA A 51 -23.35 -42.43 -10.29
N GLN A 52 -23.82 -43.29 -9.42
CA GLN A 52 -24.17 -42.94 -8.04
C GLN A 52 -22.95 -42.52 -7.24
N ALA A 53 -21.85 -43.27 -7.24
CA ALA A 53 -20.62 -42.93 -6.49
C ALA A 53 -19.96 -41.65 -7.03
N ARG A 54 -20.07 -41.41 -8.34
CA ARG A 54 -19.56 -40.15 -8.95
C ARG A 54 -20.44 -38.97 -8.58
N SER A 55 -21.74 -39.13 -8.59
CA SER A 55 -22.72 -38.12 -8.22
C SER A 55 -22.55 -37.68 -6.76
N GLU A 56 -22.40 -38.60 -5.82
CA GLU A 56 -22.16 -38.31 -4.40
C GLU A 56 -20.88 -37.48 -4.22
N ARG A 57 -19.77 -37.84 -4.86
CA ARG A 57 -18.51 -37.08 -4.80
C ARG A 57 -18.63 -35.68 -5.39
N LEU A 58 -19.39 -35.50 -6.46
CA LEU A 58 -19.63 -34.19 -7.05
C LEU A 58 -20.50 -33.32 -6.15
N GLN A 59 -21.55 -33.91 -5.54
CA GLN A 59 -22.40 -33.22 -4.57
C GLN A 59 -21.60 -32.73 -3.35
N ASP A 60 -20.71 -33.56 -2.79
CA ASP A 60 -19.83 -33.18 -1.67
C ASP A 60 -18.91 -32.02 -2.04
N LYS A 61 -18.32 -32.05 -3.25
CA LYS A 61 -17.49 -30.97 -3.75
C LYS A 61 -18.29 -29.66 -3.89
N ILE A 62 -19.48 -29.75 -4.46
CA ILE A 62 -20.37 -28.58 -4.62
C ILE A 62 -20.77 -28.05 -3.25
N ALA A 63 -21.11 -28.91 -2.28
CA ALA A 63 -21.45 -28.50 -0.93
C ALA A 63 -20.27 -27.77 -0.25
N THR A 64 -19.04 -28.29 -0.39
CA THR A 64 -17.81 -27.66 0.11
C THR A 64 -17.57 -26.29 -0.51
N LEU A 65 -17.71 -26.18 -1.83
CA LEU A 65 -17.54 -24.90 -2.53
C LEU A 65 -18.61 -23.88 -2.16
N LYS A 66 -19.86 -24.30 -1.96
CA LYS A 66 -20.94 -23.44 -1.46
C LYS A 66 -20.67 -22.93 -0.04
N ALA A 67 -20.10 -23.78 0.82
CA ALA A 67 -19.69 -23.36 2.17
C ALA A 67 -18.58 -22.31 2.11
N GLN A 68 -17.55 -22.52 1.28
CA GLN A 68 -16.49 -21.54 1.04
C GLN A 68 -17.04 -20.22 0.47
N MET A 69 -18.00 -20.28 -0.43
CA MET A 69 -18.65 -19.07 -0.97
C MET A 69 -19.32 -18.25 0.14
N LYS A 70 -20.03 -18.90 1.07
CA LYS A 70 -20.65 -18.22 2.22
C LYS A 70 -19.62 -17.57 3.13
N GLU A 71 -18.48 -18.22 3.37
CA GLU A 71 -17.38 -17.61 4.13
C GLU A 71 -16.82 -16.37 3.45
N LEU A 72 -16.61 -16.43 2.12
CA LEU A 72 -16.12 -15.28 1.35
C LEU A 72 -17.13 -14.13 1.35
N GLN A 73 -18.43 -14.42 1.26
CA GLN A 73 -19.48 -13.39 1.37
C GLN A 73 -19.48 -12.72 2.75
N ALA A 74 -19.26 -13.48 3.82
CA ALA A 74 -19.12 -12.90 5.16
C ALA A 74 -17.88 -12.00 5.28
N ILE A 75 -16.77 -12.40 4.66
CA ILE A 75 -15.55 -11.59 4.58
C ILE A 75 -15.81 -10.31 3.74
N GLU A 76 -16.58 -10.39 2.67
CA GLU A 76 -16.95 -9.25 1.84
C GLU A 76 -17.70 -8.17 2.63
N VAL A 77 -18.65 -8.57 3.47
CA VAL A 77 -19.38 -7.65 4.35
C VAL A 77 -18.41 -6.95 5.30
N GLN A 78 -17.49 -7.68 5.93
CA GLN A 78 -16.47 -7.10 6.81
C GLN A 78 -15.53 -6.16 6.04
N LEU A 79 -15.08 -6.59 4.86
CA LEU A 79 -14.18 -5.82 4.00
C LEU A 79 -14.79 -4.48 3.57
N ASN A 80 -16.08 -4.47 3.24
CA ASN A 80 -16.79 -3.26 2.84
C ASN A 80 -17.00 -2.30 4.02
N ALA A 81 -16.94 -2.77 5.24
CA ALA A 81 -16.98 -1.95 6.45
C ALA A 81 -15.62 -1.33 6.80
N THR A 82 -14.51 -1.83 6.23
CA THR A 82 -13.17 -1.26 6.48
C THR A 82 -12.89 -0.08 5.54
N PRO A 83 -12.32 1.03 6.05
CA PRO A 83 -12.07 2.24 5.25
C PRO A 83 -11.13 2.01 4.06
N ASP A 84 -10.12 1.19 4.25
CA ASP A 84 -9.07 0.88 3.27
C ASP A 84 -9.37 -0.36 2.42
N LYS A 85 -10.53 -0.99 2.63
CA LYS A 85 -10.99 -2.20 1.90
C LYS A 85 -9.92 -3.29 1.84
N GLN A 86 -9.27 -3.50 2.96
CA GLN A 86 -8.33 -4.60 3.20
C GLN A 86 -8.63 -5.26 4.53
N ILE A 87 -8.50 -6.58 4.57
CA ILE A 87 -8.65 -7.36 5.79
C ILE A 87 -7.64 -8.51 5.81
N SER A 88 -6.95 -8.68 6.93
CA SER A 88 -6.17 -9.87 7.23
C SER A 88 -6.87 -10.64 8.34
N LEU A 89 -7.24 -11.89 8.06
CA LEU A 89 -7.91 -12.75 9.05
C LEU A 89 -6.94 -13.32 10.09
N THR A 90 -5.64 -13.13 9.91
CA THR A 90 -4.61 -13.62 10.85
C THR A 90 -4.14 -12.49 11.77
N ASP A 91 -3.97 -11.30 11.21
CA ASP A 91 -3.52 -10.11 11.91
C ASP A 91 -4.32 -8.92 11.34
N PRO A 92 -5.42 -8.51 12.00
CA PRO A 92 -6.36 -7.52 11.48
C PRO A 92 -5.75 -6.15 11.21
N ASP A 93 -4.68 -5.80 11.92
CA ASP A 93 -4.00 -4.50 11.79
C ASP A 93 -2.95 -4.49 10.68
N ALA A 94 -2.46 -5.66 10.25
CA ALA A 94 -1.48 -5.75 9.18
C ALA A 94 -2.08 -5.34 7.83
N ARG A 95 -1.30 -4.61 7.02
CA ARG A 95 -1.71 -4.13 5.70
C ARG A 95 -0.80 -4.61 4.60
N SER A 96 -1.35 -4.71 3.39
CA SER A 96 -0.59 -5.02 2.19
C SER A 96 0.28 -3.83 1.79
N MET A 97 1.58 -4.04 1.70
CA MET A 97 2.56 -3.02 1.39
C MET A 97 3.39 -3.42 0.18
N LYS A 98 3.65 -2.46 -0.69
CA LYS A 98 4.51 -2.67 -1.85
C LYS A 98 5.97 -2.61 -1.43
N THR A 99 6.76 -3.60 -1.82
CA THR A 99 8.22 -3.63 -1.67
C THR A 99 8.89 -3.66 -3.04
N ARG A 100 10.22 -3.64 -3.10
CA ARG A 100 11.00 -3.69 -4.35
C ARG A 100 10.90 -5.02 -5.12
N GLY A 101 9.92 -5.79 -4.96
CA GLY A 101 9.73 -7.06 -5.68
C GLY A 101 8.33 -7.57 -5.48
N THR A 102 8.11 -8.27 -4.39
CA THR A 102 6.80 -8.81 -4.02
C THR A 102 6.19 -7.95 -2.92
N GLY A 103 4.86 -7.74 -2.97
CA GLY A 103 4.15 -7.14 -1.84
C GLY A 103 4.23 -8.02 -0.59
N ILE A 104 4.31 -7.40 0.57
CA ILE A 104 4.20 -8.07 1.87
C ILE A 104 2.95 -7.59 2.59
N VAL A 105 2.44 -8.41 3.50
CA VAL A 105 1.42 -8.00 4.47
C VAL A 105 2.12 -7.85 5.82
N GLY A 106 2.06 -6.67 6.41
CA GLY A 106 2.82 -6.38 7.62
C GLY A 106 2.73 -4.94 8.06
N TYR A 107 3.82 -4.47 8.63
CA TYR A 107 3.97 -3.15 9.22
C TYR A 107 5.14 -2.40 8.60
N ASN A 108 5.04 -1.09 8.63
CA ASN A 108 6.11 -0.17 8.29
C ASN A 108 6.69 0.40 9.58
N VAL A 109 7.94 0.10 9.86
CA VAL A 109 8.64 0.58 11.05
C VAL A 109 9.53 1.74 10.62
N GLN A 110 9.20 2.91 11.10
CA GLN A 110 9.99 4.12 10.93
C GLN A 110 11.02 4.19 12.05
N THR A 111 12.26 4.46 11.72
CA THR A 111 13.34 4.62 12.71
C THR A 111 14.07 5.93 12.50
N ALA A 112 14.33 6.60 13.60
CA ALA A 112 15.23 7.74 13.66
C ALA A 112 16.54 7.33 14.31
N VAL A 113 17.65 7.61 13.64
CA VAL A 113 18.99 7.17 14.03
C VAL A 113 19.89 8.39 14.22
N ASP A 114 20.56 8.48 15.37
CA ASP A 114 21.59 9.48 15.62
C ASP A 114 22.76 9.29 14.64
N ALA A 115 23.20 10.40 14.01
CA ALA A 115 24.25 10.38 13.01
C ALA A 115 25.63 10.13 13.58
N LYS A 116 25.85 10.42 14.87
CA LYS A 116 27.14 10.30 15.53
C LYS A 116 27.44 8.90 16.07
N HIS A 117 26.45 8.30 16.71
CA HIS A 117 26.60 7.03 17.41
C HIS A 117 25.85 5.87 16.73
N HIS A 118 25.03 6.19 15.71
CA HIS A 118 24.21 5.23 14.98
C HIS A 118 23.21 4.46 15.88
N LEU A 119 22.74 5.11 16.95
CA LEU A 119 21.74 4.56 17.85
C LEU A 119 20.34 4.96 17.39
N ILE A 120 19.38 4.04 17.52
CA ILE A 120 17.97 4.35 17.30
C ILE A 120 17.50 5.21 18.47
N VAL A 121 17.13 6.46 18.18
CA VAL A 121 16.66 7.44 19.18
C VAL A 121 15.15 7.55 19.24
N ALA A 122 14.46 7.19 18.15
CA ALA A 122 13.01 7.09 18.10
C ALA A 122 12.58 6.02 17.09
N HIS A 123 11.43 5.42 17.32
CA HIS A 123 10.81 4.51 16.35
C HIS A 123 9.29 4.64 16.42
N GLU A 124 8.64 4.36 15.30
CA GLU A 124 7.20 4.30 15.17
C GLU A 124 6.81 3.11 14.33
N VAL A 125 5.81 2.35 14.76
CA VAL A 125 5.27 1.22 14.01
C VAL A 125 3.90 1.62 13.46
N THR A 126 3.78 1.58 12.13
CA THR A 126 2.55 1.94 11.44
C THR A 126 2.16 0.86 10.42
N ASN A 127 0.89 0.80 10.07
CA ASN A 127 0.40 -0.04 8.99
C ASN A 127 0.23 0.74 7.67
N ILE A 128 0.74 1.96 7.59
CA ILE A 128 0.75 2.78 6.39
C ILE A 128 1.96 2.40 5.53
N GLY A 129 1.71 1.90 4.33
CA GLY A 129 2.76 1.39 3.43
C GLY A 129 3.56 2.47 2.69
N ILE A 130 3.26 3.76 2.89
CA ILE A 130 3.89 4.91 2.23
C ILE A 130 4.63 5.73 3.28
N ASP A 131 5.93 5.99 3.06
CA ASP A 131 6.78 6.73 4.01
C ASP A 131 6.56 8.24 3.97
N ARG A 132 5.90 8.72 2.92
CA ARG A 132 5.74 10.14 2.60
C ARG A 132 5.05 10.96 3.70
N ASP A 133 4.11 10.36 4.43
CA ASP A 133 3.28 11.01 5.46
C ASP A 133 3.76 10.70 6.90
N GLN A 134 4.96 10.10 7.07
CA GLN A 134 5.42 9.59 8.36
C GLN A 134 6.53 10.44 9.00
N ARG A 135 7.12 11.39 8.26
CA ARG A 135 8.32 12.09 8.71
C ARG A 135 8.09 13.06 9.85
N SER A 136 7.03 13.88 9.78
CA SER A 136 6.80 14.93 10.80
C SER A 136 6.45 14.32 12.15
N SER A 137 5.79 13.17 12.19
CA SER A 137 5.46 12.46 13.42
C SER A 137 6.74 12.03 14.14
N ILE A 138 7.60 11.28 13.46
CA ILE A 138 8.83 10.76 14.06
C ILE A 138 9.84 11.87 14.36
N ALA A 139 9.99 12.88 13.48
CA ALA A 139 10.89 14.01 13.70
C ALA A 139 10.50 14.82 14.92
N LYS A 140 9.23 14.96 15.24
CA LYS A 140 8.76 15.67 16.44
C LYS A 140 9.02 14.90 17.74
N SER A 141 9.17 13.57 17.68
CA SER A 141 9.51 12.75 18.85
C SER A 141 11.02 12.78 19.18
N GLU A 142 11.88 13.09 18.20
CA GLU A 142 13.34 13.10 18.37
C GLU A 142 13.86 14.17 19.36
N PRO A 143 13.40 15.44 19.32
CA PRO A 143 13.92 16.48 20.25
C PRO A 143 13.71 16.11 21.70
N ALA A 144 12.56 15.52 22.04
CA ALA A 144 12.28 15.08 23.40
C ALA A 144 13.20 13.93 23.83
N ALA A 145 13.52 13.02 22.92
CA ALA A 145 14.41 11.88 23.20
C ALA A 145 15.89 12.28 23.30
N MET A 146 16.31 13.30 22.54
CA MET A 146 17.71 13.75 22.48
C MET A 146 18.01 14.96 23.38
N GLY A 147 17.01 15.66 23.88
CA GLY A 147 17.17 16.86 24.71
C GLY A 147 17.83 18.04 23.98
N VAL A 148 17.68 18.11 22.66
CA VAL A 148 18.26 19.18 21.83
C VAL A 148 17.18 20.13 21.33
N ALA A 149 17.52 21.43 21.30
CA ALA A 149 16.60 22.49 20.85
C ALA A 149 16.68 22.72 19.33
N ASP A 150 17.82 22.38 18.72
CA ASP A 150 18.08 22.61 17.29
C ASP A 150 18.40 21.27 16.63
N LEU A 151 17.47 20.76 15.83
CA LEU A 151 17.55 19.44 15.23
C LEU A 151 17.56 19.52 13.70
N THR A 152 18.59 18.92 13.10
CA THR A 152 18.62 18.68 11.66
C THR A 152 18.29 17.22 11.37
N VAL A 153 17.25 16.99 10.56
CA VAL A 153 16.77 15.66 10.17
C VAL A 153 17.04 15.42 8.69
N ILE A 154 17.67 14.29 8.40
CA ILE A 154 17.96 13.85 7.02
C ILE A 154 17.06 12.63 6.71
N ALA A 155 16.37 12.67 5.59
CA ALA A 155 15.56 11.57 5.11
C ALA A 155 15.75 11.34 3.61
N ASP A 156 15.38 10.16 3.13
CA ASP A 156 15.49 9.83 1.71
C ASP A 156 14.40 10.54 0.86
N ARG A 157 14.50 10.38 -0.47
CA ARG A 157 13.55 10.97 -1.44
C ARG A 157 12.11 10.49 -1.26
N GLY A 158 11.89 9.31 -0.69
CA GLY A 158 10.56 8.76 -0.42
C GLY A 158 9.74 9.61 0.54
N TYR A 159 10.41 10.38 1.39
CA TYR A 159 9.81 11.27 2.37
C TYR A 159 9.51 12.69 1.85
N PHE A 160 9.77 12.98 0.58
CA PHE A 160 9.55 14.33 0.07
C PHE A 160 8.05 14.64 -0.07
N LYS A 161 7.53 15.48 0.84
CA LYS A 161 6.20 16.06 0.81
C LYS A 161 6.28 17.47 1.40
N GLY A 162 5.81 18.48 0.66
CA GLY A 162 5.94 19.90 1.06
C GLY A 162 5.31 20.20 2.41
N GLU A 163 4.11 19.68 2.67
CA GLU A 163 3.38 19.85 3.93
C GLU A 163 4.15 19.28 5.13
N GLU A 164 4.79 18.12 4.96
CA GLU A 164 5.61 17.49 5.99
C GLU A 164 6.91 18.29 6.27
N ILE A 165 7.50 18.89 5.23
CA ILE A 165 8.66 19.76 5.37
C ILE A 165 8.27 21.03 6.12
N LEU A 166 7.12 21.63 5.77
CA LEU A 166 6.57 22.80 6.46
C LEU A 166 6.30 22.49 7.94
N ALA A 167 5.65 21.37 8.24
CA ALA A 167 5.36 20.96 9.61
C ALA A 167 6.62 20.73 10.46
N CYS A 168 7.73 20.28 9.86
CA CYS A 168 9.04 20.23 10.52
C CYS A 168 9.59 21.64 10.78
N HIS A 169 9.53 22.52 9.79
CA HIS A 169 10.00 23.90 9.91
C HIS A 169 9.25 24.68 11.01
N GLU A 170 7.92 24.55 11.05
CA GLU A 170 7.07 25.16 12.10
C GLU A 170 7.39 24.62 13.50
N ALA A 171 7.86 23.37 13.59
CA ALA A 171 8.35 22.76 14.83
C ALA A 171 9.82 23.12 15.16
N GLY A 172 10.48 24.01 14.41
CA GLY A 172 11.89 24.36 14.60
C GLY A 172 12.88 23.27 14.16
N ILE A 173 12.44 22.32 13.34
CA ILE A 173 13.26 21.21 12.86
C ILE A 173 13.72 21.47 11.42
N HIS A 174 15.02 21.45 11.19
CA HIS A 174 15.59 21.63 9.86
C HIS A 174 15.59 20.30 9.08
N ALA A 175 14.67 20.15 8.13
CA ALA A 175 14.51 18.93 7.34
C ALA A 175 15.29 18.99 6.02
N ILE A 176 16.21 18.05 5.81
CA ILE A 176 16.98 17.88 4.57
C ILE A 176 16.45 16.65 3.84
N VAL A 177 15.72 16.85 2.74
CA VAL A 177 15.11 15.78 1.95
C VAL A 177 15.31 16.08 0.46
N PRO A 178 15.88 15.12 -0.31
CA PRO A 178 16.04 15.30 -1.76
C PRO A 178 14.69 15.43 -2.45
N LYS A 179 14.57 16.43 -3.33
CA LYS A 179 13.36 16.62 -4.14
C LYS A 179 13.15 15.44 -5.08
N THR A 180 11.90 14.98 -5.19
CA THR A 180 11.55 13.94 -6.15
C THR A 180 11.63 14.49 -7.58
N THR A 181 12.48 13.88 -8.40
CA THR A 181 12.46 14.08 -9.85
C THR A 181 11.41 13.12 -10.42
N THR A 182 10.22 13.63 -10.71
CA THR A 182 9.07 12.80 -11.09
C THR A 182 8.90 12.65 -12.60
N SER A 183 9.64 13.42 -13.42
CA SER A 183 9.44 13.36 -14.86
C SER A 183 10.64 12.74 -15.58
N GLY A 184 10.37 11.80 -16.46
CA GLY A 184 11.28 11.39 -17.53
C GLY A 184 11.34 12.43 -18.67
N ALA A 185 10.94 13.68 -18.41
CA ALA A 185 10.81 14.71 -19.43
C ALA A 185 12.13 14.98 -20.15
N LYS A 186 13.24 15.09 -19.40
CA LYS A 186 14.59 15.26 -19.99
C LYS A 186 15.01 14.08 -20.87
N ALA A 187 14.75 12.84 -20.40
CA ALA A 187 15.02 11.64 -21.18
C ALA A 187 14.15 11.56 -22.45
N ALA A 188 12.97 12.18 -22.43
CA ALA A 188 12.08 12.29 -23.59
C ALA A 188 12.30 13.56 -24.42
N GLY A 189 13.41 14.30 -24.20
CA GLY A 189 13.73 15.54 -24.93
C GLY A 189 12.81 16.71 -24.63
N ARG A 190 12.10 16.69 -23.49
CA ARG A 190 11.20 17.76 -23.03
C ARG A 190 11.82 18.52 -21.86
N PHE A 191 11.36 19.74 -21.63
CA PHE A 191 11.74 20.53 -20.46
C PHE A 191 11.22 19.86 -19.17
N ASP A 192 12.01 19.91 -18.11
CA ASP A 192 11.56 19.51 -16.79
C ASP A 192 11.24 20.75 -15.93
N ARG A 193 10.73 20.52 -14.74
CA ARG A 193 10.31 21.60 -13.84
C ARG A 193 11.44 22.58 -13.47
N ALA A 194 12.68 22.12 -13.46
CA ALA A 194 13.83 22.96 -13.10
C ALA A 194 14.23 23.93 -14.22
N ASP A 195 13.78 23.68 -15.42
CA ASP A 195 14.08 24.51 -16.60
C ASP A 195 13.15 25.74 -16.68
N PHE A 196 12.03 25.76 -15.92
CA PHE A 196 11.08 26.87 -15.88
C PHE A 196 11.48 27.89 -14.80
N ILE A 197 11.48 29.17 -15.16
CA ILE A 197 11.82 30.28 -14.25
C ILE A 197 10.52 30.91 -13.75
N TYR A 198 10.36 30.98 -12.42
CA TYR A 198 9.21 31.64 -11.81
C TYR A 198 9.42 33.14 -11.70
N ASP A 199 8.50 33.94 -12.27
CA ASP A 199 8.39 35.37 -12.12
C ASP A 199 7.39 35.70 -11.00
N ALA A 200 7.91 36.15 -9.86
CA ALA A 200 7.09 36.44 -8.69
C ALA A 200 6.22 37.69 -8.84
N GLU A 201 6.67 38.68 -9.67
CA GLU A 201 5.91 39.92 -9.89
C GLU A 201 4.64 39.69 -10.68
N LYS A 202 4.72 38.78 -11.66
CA LYS A 202 3.60 38.43 -12.54
C LYS A 202 2.87 37.14 -12.11
N ASN A 203 3.39 36.42 -11.12
CA ASN A 203 2.89 35.12 -10.67
C ASN A 203 2.75 34.12 -11.84
N GLU A 204 3.78 34.02 -12.66
CA GLU A 204 3.82 33.15 -13.83
C GLU A 204 5.16 32.41 -13.94
N TYR A 205 5.20 31.35 -14.74
CA TYR A 205 6.43 30.66 -15.10
C TYR A 205 6.81 30.94 -16.55
N CYS A 206 8.09 31.29 -16.79
CA CYS A 206 8.66 31.37 -18.12
C CYS A 206 9.20 30.02 -18.55
N CYS A 207 8.74 29.52 -19.70
CA CYS A 207 9.27 28.34 -20.35
C CYS A 207 10.61 28.67 -21.03
N PRO A 208 11.58 27.74 -21.09
CA PRO A 208 12.81 27.94 -21.85
C PRO A 208 12.60 28.21 -23.36
N ALA A 209 11.44 27.86 -23.91
CA ALA A 209 11.03 28.18 -25.27
C ALA A 209 10.43 29.58 -25.43
N GLY A 210 10.30 30.36 -24.35
CA GLY A 210 9.78 31.72 -24.36
C GLY A 210 8.29 31.87 -24.07
N ASP A 211 7.57 30.76 -23.83
CA ASP A 211 6.15 30.80 -23.47
C ASP A 211 5.95 31.14 -21.98
N HIS A 212 4.82 31.79 -21.68
CA HIS A 212 4.42 32.15 -20.32
C HIS A 212 3.27 31.25 -19.84
N LEU A 213 3.49 30.61 -18.69
CA LEU A 213 2.52 29.73 -18.02
C LEU A 213 1.86 30.51 -16.89
N ILE A 214 0.65 30.99 -17.14
CA ILE A 214 -0.18 31.69 -16.16
C ILE A 214 -0.96 30.70 -15.29
N TRP A 215 -1.19 31.08 -14.03
CA TRP A 215 -2.05 30.30 -13.14
C TRP A 215 -3.47 30.23 -13.69
N ARG A 216 -4.01 29.01 -13.78
CA ARG A 216 -5.42 28.74 -14.03
C ARG A 216 -5.92 27.77 -12.97
N TYR A 217 -7.13 27.98 -12.49
CA TYR A 217 -7.74 27.14 -11.45
C TYR A 217 -7.78 25.70 -11.85
#